data_f55debc4084daf2f7af0198696dffd62
#
_entry.id   f55debc4084daf2f7af0198696dffd62
#
_cell.length_a   1.000
_cell.length_b   1.000
_cell.length_c   1.000
_cell.angle_alpha   90.00
_cell.angle_beta   90.00
_cell.angle_gamma   90.00
#
_symmetry.space_group_name_H-M   'P 1'
#
loop_
_entity.id
_entity.type
_entity.pdbx_description
1 polymer ?
#
loop_
_entity_poly.entity_id
_entity_poly.type
_entity_poly.pdbx_seq_one_letter_code
_entity_poly.pdbx_strand_id
1 'polypeptide(L)'
;MMKKLLLLLICLATVIISGCGDKFAKEKEAISKAEKTAMSMEVPVLVKPDPSQQPPPAKEDYTRYQAGLNKLIAAENKMLVEMRKSDAQIATLLGKAEKEEEKKDLRQFRDKVRQDRISFVKKISQGRLSGDTFIVGVGSTWQEVEMVYGKPESTGNQFPGTKQYVYKGLKFEDIIGGGVPSPERLKKWVSRTVQSVTMTGKNVTSDAGVTIGMTRDQVYKVLKAKYVKKNSRLTTNELKAERTNKSDGFDAVTQFAMEETAPYNLFLEFKKGKLFRYIVAQN
;
A
#
# COMPACT_ATOMS: atom_id res chain seq x y z
N MET A 1 14.39 -49.62 -38.67
CA MET A 1 15.24 -49.44 -37.46
C MET A 1 15.36 -47.99 -37.03
N MET A 2 15.50 -46.99 -37.91
CA MET A 2 15.67 -45.55 -37.58
C MET A 2 14.51 -44.92 -36.76
N LYS A 3 13.21 -45.29 -37.00
CA LYS A 3 12.08 -44.73 -36.25
C LYS A 3 12.05 -45.10 -34.75
N LYS A 4 12.56 -46.30 -34.41
CA LYS A 4 12.61 -46.70 -32.97
C LYS A 4 13.76 -45.99 -32.22
N LEU A 5 14.85 -45.67 -32.89
CA LEU A 5 15.97 -44.92 -32.31
C LEU A 5 15.59 -43.48 -32.03
N LEU A 6 14.80 -42.84 -32.91
CA LEU A 6 14.34 -41.48 -32.77
C LEU A 6 13.35 -41.34 -31.58
N LEU A 7 12.48 -42.35 -31.39
CA LEU A 7 11.56 -42.35 -30.23
C LEU A 7 12.30 -42.52 -28.89
N LEU A 8 13.40 -43.32 -28.88
CA LEU A 8 14.22 -43.50 -27.67
C LEU A 8 14.98 -42.21 -27.32
N LEU A 9 15.47 -41.51 -28.33
CA LEU A 9 16.14 -40.20 -28.16
C LEU A 9 15.15 -39.11 -27.64
N ILE A 10 13.92 -39.09 -28.12
CA ILE A 10 12.89 -38.18 -27.63
C ILE A 10 12.48 -38.49 -26.20
N CYS A 11 12.36 -39.77 -25.86
CA CYS A 11 12.08 -40.21 -24.48
C CYS A 11 13.25 -39.92 -23.53
N LEU A 12 14.53 -40.04 -23.97
CA LEU A 12 15.69 -39.65 -23.17
C LEU A 12 15.77 -38.12 -22.99
N ALA A 13 15.46 -37.34 -24.06
CA ALA A 13 15.44 -35.91 -23.96
C ALA A 13 14.34 -35.37 -23.01
N THR A 14 13.17 -36.02 -22.98
CA THR A 14 12.11 -35.68 -22.04
C THR A 14 12.44 -36.04 -20.59
N VAL A 15 13.21 -37.13 -20.37
CA VAL A 15 13.67 -37.51 -19.02
C VAL A 15 14.78 -36.60 -18.51
N ILE A 16 15.63 -36.05 -19.41
CA ILE A 16 16.68 -35.11 -19.01
C ILE A 16 16.08 -33.70 -18.72
N ILE A 17 15.00 -33.33 -19.39
CA ILE A 17 14.29 -32.05 -19.10
C ILE A 17 13.47 -32.14 -17.80
N SER A 18 13.05 -33.35 -17.38
CA SER A 18 12.38 -33.56 -16.09
C SER A 18 13.31 -33.59 -14.87
N GLY A 19 14.64 -33.55 -15.07
CA GLY A 19 15.64 -33.50 -13.99
C GLY A 19 15.93 -32.12 -13.39
N CYS A 20 15.40 -31.03 -13.98
CA CYS A 20 15.40 -29.68 -13.42
C CYS A 20 14.03 -29.33 -12.84
N GLY A 21 13.40 -30.25 -12.13
CA GLY A 21 12.18 -29.97 -11.39
C GLY A 21 12.46 -28.89 -10.33
N ASP A 22 11.59 -27.88 -10.25
CA ASP A 22 11.62 -26.90 -9.19
C ASP A 22 11.66 -27.62 -7.84
N LYS A 23 12.79 -27.51 -7.12
CA LYS A 23 13.05 -28.16 -5.83
C LYS A 23 11.95 -27.85 -4.81
N PHE A 24 11.31 -26.72 -4.93
CA PHE A 24 10.31 -26.18 -4.01
C PHE A 24 8.90 -26.12 -4.62
N ALA A 25 8.61 -26.83 -5.71
CA ALA A 25 7.34 -26.75 -6.42
C ALA A 25 6.12 -27.06 -5.52
N LYS A 26 6.22 -28.12 -4.69
CA LYS A 26 5.14 -28.54 -3.78
C LYS A 26 4.87 -27.48 -2.70
N GLU A 27 5.93 -26.94 -2.12
CA GLU A 27 5.81 -25.90 -1.10
C GLU A 27 5.23 -24.61 -1.68
N LYS A 28 5.64 -24.18 -2.87
CA LYS A 28 5.07 -23.03 -3.58
C LYS A 28 3.59 -23.25 -3.89
N GLU A 29 3.21 -24.44 -4.32
CA GLU A 29 1.81 -24.79 -4.58
C GLU A 29 0.98 -24.72 -3.29
N ALA A 30 1.48 -25.28 -2.18
CA ALA A 30 0.82 -25.23 -0.88
C ALA A 30 0.63 -23.78 -0.39
N ILE A 31 1.67 -22.93 -0.51
CA ILE A 31 1.60 -21.50 -0.18
C ILE A 31 0.57 -20.81 -1.08
N SER A 32 0.62 -21.02 -2.39
CA SER A 32 -0.34 -20.40 -3.33
C SER A 32 -1.78 -20.78 -3.03
N LYS A 33 -2.03 -22.02 -2.62
CA LYS A 33 -3.36 -22.49 -2.20
C LYS A 33 -3.81 -21.81 -0.91
N ALA A 34 -2.93 -21.70 0.09
CA ALA A 34 -3.24 -21.00 1.34
C ALA A 34 -3.57 -19.52 1.11
N GLU A 35 -2.78 -18.82 0.28
CA GLU A 35 -3.03 -17.42 -0.11
C GLU A 35 -4.38 -17.25 -0.81
N LYS A 36 -4.68 -18.11 -1.80
CA LYS A 36 -5.98 -18.06 -2.50
C LYS A 36 -7.14 -18.30 -1.54
N THR A 37 -7.01 -19.27 -0.61
CA THR A 37 -8.02 -19.54 0.40
C THR A 37 -8.21 -18.33 1.33
N ALA A 38 -7.13 -17.71 1.79
CA ALA A 38 -7.21 -16.49 2.61
C ALA A 38 -7.93 -15.36 1.85
N MET A 39 -7.54 -15.08 0.60
CA MET A 39 -8.15 -14.04 -0.24
C MET A 39 -9.57 -14.37 -0.73
N SER A 40 -10.05 -15.61 -0.58
CA SER A 40 -11.45 -15.99 -0.90
C SER A 40 -12.42 -15.75 0.25
N MET A 41 -11.95 -15.36 1.43
CA MET A 41 -12.83 -15.02 2.55
C MET A 41 -13.73 -13.84 2.18
N GLU A 42 -14.99 -13.94 2.55
CA GLU A 42 -15.95 -12.87 2.33
C GLU A 42 -15.60 -11.63 3.18
N VAL A 43 -15.53 -10.49 2.53
CA VAL A 43 -15.30 -9.19 3.17
C VAL A 43 -16.40 -8.22 2.77
N PRO A 44 -16.86 -7.35 3.69
CA PRO A 44 -17.84 -6.34 3.35
C PRO A 44 -17.22 -5.30 2.40
N VAL A 45 -17.92 -4.99 1.32
CA VAL A 45 -17.61 -3.85 0.47
C VAL A 45 -18.13 -2.59 1.18
N LEU A 46 -17.23 -1.66 1.46
CA LEU A 46 -17.54 -0.44 2.20
C LEU A 46 -17.31 0.78 1.31
N VAL A 47 -18.30 1.66 1.29
CA VAL A 47 -18.16 2.99 0.73
C VAL A 47 -18.18 3.98 1.88
N LYS A 48 -17.13 4.82 1.96
CA LYS A 48 -17.05 5.86 2.99
C LYS A 48 -18.11 6.92 2.71
N PRO A 49 -18.94 7.30 3.70
CA PRO A 49 -19.88 8.41 3.53
C PRO A 49 -19.15 9.69 3.15
N ASP A 50 -19.58 10.33 2.08
CA ASP A 50 -19.00 11.58 1.57
C ASP A 50 -19.76 12.78 2.17
N PRO A 51 -19.12 13.59 3.02
CA PRO A 51 -19.75 14.73 3.66
C PRO A 51 -20.15 15.85 2.65
N SER A 52 -19.58 15.83 1.46
CA SER A 52 -19.91 16.79 0.39
C SER A 52 -21.14 16.42 -0.44
N GLN A 53 -21.66 15.21 -0.25
CA GLN A 53 -22.86 14.74 -0.94
C GLN A 53 -24.09 15.56 -0.56
N GLN A 54 -24.99 15.79 -1.53
CA GLN A 54 -26.26 16.49 -1.34
C GLN A 54 -27.44 15.52 -1.52
N PRO A 55 -28.27 15.25 -0.49
CA PRO A 55 -28.15 15.73 0.89
C PRO A 55 -26.96 15.07 1.62
N PRO A 56 -26.42 15.69 2.67
CA PRO A 56 -25.30 15.12 3.42
C PRO A 56 -25.69 13.78 4.07
N PRO A 57 -24.74 12.83 4.21
CA PRO A 57 -25.01 11.54 4.82
C PRO A 57 -25.58 11.66 6.23
N ALA A 58 -26.56 10.84 6.55
CA ALA A 58 -27.16 10.78 7.88
C ALA A 58 -26.18 10.17 8.90
N LYS A 59 -26.42 10.43 10.20
CA LYS A 59 -25.62 9.85 11.29
C LYS A 59 -25.61 8.32 11.23
N GLU A 60 -26.71 7.73 10.82
CA GLU A 60 -26.90 6.29 10.65
C GLU A 60 -25.96 5.70 9.60
N ASP A 61 -25.63 6.44 8.52
CA ASP A 61 -24.71 6.02 7.48
C ASP A 61 -23.28 5.91 8.02
N TYR A 62 -22.84 6.87 8.81
CA TYR A 62 -21.56 6.80 9.51
C TYR A 62 -21.52 5.65 10.52
N THR A 63 -22.60 5.41 11.26
CA THR A 63 -22.69 4.29 12.21
C THR A 63 -22.60 2.96 11.48
N ARG A 64 -23.32 2.80 10.36
CA ARG A 64 -23.28 1.61 9.50
C ARG A 64 -21.90 1.39 8.91
N TYR A 65 -21.26 2.46 8.43
CA TYR A 65 -19.88 2.39 7.91
C TYR A 65 -18.91 1.92 9.00
N GLN A 66 -18.98 2.46 10.21
CA GLN A 66 -18.10 2.06 11.32
C GLN A 66 -18.32 0.60 11.75
N ALA A 67 -19.57 0.13 11.77
CA ALA A 67 -19.89 -1.28 12.04
C ALA A 67 -19.33 -2.20 10.95
N GLY A 68 -19.48 -1.81 9.68
CA GLY A 68 -18.92 -2.51 8.54
C GLY A 68 -17.39 -2.56 8.58
N LEU A 69 -16.73 -1.44 8.95
CA LEU A 69 -15.28 -1.37 9.09
C LEU A 69 -14.75 -2.33 10.17
N ASN A 70 -15.46 -2.47 11.28
CA ASN A 70 -15.08 -3.44 12.32
C ASN A 70 -15.19 -4.90 11.82
N LYS A 71 -16.22 -5.23 11.01
CA LYS A 71 -16.36 -6.55 10.38
C LYS A 71 -15.24 -6.81 9.37
N LEU A 72 -14.90 -5.80 8.54
CA LEU A 72 -13.79 -5.86 7.60
C LEU A 72 -12.48 -6.16 8.33
N ILE A 73 -12.13 -5.37 9.34
CA ILE A 73 -10.90 -5.54 10.13
C ILE A 73 -10.84 -6.94 10.76
N ALA A 74 -11.97 -7.46 11.26
CA ALA A 74 -12.02 -8.81 11.81
C ALA A 74 -11.74 -9.90 10.77
N ALA A 75 -12.25 -9.75 9.54
CA ALA A 75 -11.96 -10.65 8.43
C ALA A 75 -10.50 -10.55 7.99
N GLU A 76 -9.99 -9.33 7.81
CA GLU A 76 -8.62 -9.05 7.42
C GLU A 76 -7.60 -9.60 8.44
N ASN A 77 -7.89 -9.54 9.74
CA ASN A 77 -7.03 -10.15 10.76
C ASN A 77 -6.88 -11.66 10.55
N LYS A 78 -7.95 -12.37 10.18
CA LYS A 78 -7.88 -13.80 9.89
C LYS A 78 -7.02 -14.08 8.65
N MET A 79 -7.21 -13.31 7.58
CA MET A 79 -6.40 -13.41 6.35
C MET A 79 -4.93 -13.15 6.64
N LEU A 80 -4.63 -12.10 7.41
CA LEU A 80 -3.27 -11.70 7.74
C LEU A 80 -2.51 -12.77 8.53
N VAL A 81 -3.19 -13.55 9.37
CA VAL A 81 -2.58 -14.71 10.06
C VAL A 81 -2.04 -15.71 9.05
N GLU A 82 -2.82 -16.07 8.02
CA GLU A 82 -2.39 -17.02 6.99
C GLU A 82 -1.30 -16.42 6.08
N MET A 83 -1.42 -15.16 5.71
CA MET A 83 -0.41 -14.45 4.90
C MET A 83 0.94 -14.35 5.63
N ARG A 84 0.95 -14.13 6.95
CA ARG A 84 2.19 -14.15 7.75
C ARG A 84 2.83 -15.53 7.79
N LYS A 85 2.03 -16.62 7.84
CA LYS A 85 2.54 -17.99 7.73
C LYS A 85 3.20 -18.20 6.37
N SER A 86 2.56 -17.77 5.29
CA SER A 86 3.12 -17.83 3.93
C SER A 86 4.45 -17.08 3.83
N ASP A 87 4.53 -15.87 4.38
CA ASP A 87 5.78 -15.08 4.39
C ASP A 87 6.90 -15.80 5.16
N ALA A 88 6.59 -16.40 6.32
CA ALA A 88 7.54 -17.18 7.09
C ALA A 88 8.00 -18.45 6.34
N GLN A 89 7.09 -19.14 5.65
CA GLN A 89 7.42 -20.28 4.81
C GLN A 89 8.34 -19.89 3.65
N ILE A 90 8.02 -18.81 2.93
CA ILE A 90 8.88 -18.29 1.84
C ILE A 90 10.26 -17.91 2.36
N ALA A 91 10.34 -17.24 3.51
CA ALA A 91 11.62 -16.91 4.15
C ALA A 91 12.43 -18.17 4.51
N THR A 92 11.76 -19.22 5.01
CA THR A 92 12.39 -20.51 5.31
C THR A 92 12.92 -21.18 4.04
N LEU A 93 12.15 -21.18 2.94
CA LEU A 93 12.58 -21.74 1.66
C LEU A 93 13.79 -20.98 1.11
N LEU A 94 13.79 -19.65 1.18
CA LEU A 94 14.93 -18.81 0.78
C LEU A 94 16.19 -19.13 1.60
N GLY A 95 16.04 -19.46 2.88
CA GLY A 95 17.15 -19.92 3.73
C GLY A 95 17.66 -21.33 3.38
N LYS A 96 16.82 -22.19 2.84
CA LYS A 96 17.15 -23.56 2.39
C LYS A 96 17.71 -23.62 0.96
N ALA A 97 17.52 -22.55 0.18
CA ALA A 97 18.01 -22.49 -1.19
C ALA A 97 19.54 -22.34 -1.20
N GLU A 98 20.23 -23.28 -1.84
CA GLU A 98 21.69 -23.30 -1.94
C GLU A 98 22.18 -22.57 -3.18
N LYS A 99 21.47 -22.76 -4.31
CA LYS A 99 21.83 -22.17 -5.61
C LYS A 99 21.23 -20.79 -5.80
N GLU A 100 21.96 -19.89 -6.43
CA GLU A 100 21.42 -18.54 -6.75
C GLU A 100 20.20 -18.59 -7.67
N GLU A 101 20.09 -19.59 -8.53
CA GLU A 101 18.93 -19.80 -9.38
C GLU A 101 17.69 -20.15 -8.57
N GLU A 102 17.82 -21.04 -7.57
CA GLU A 102 16.73 -21.37 -6.62
C GLU A 102 16.29 -20.11 -5.82
N LYS A 103 17.25 -19.33 -5.35
CA LYS A 103 16.96 -18.07 -4.64
C LYS A 103 16.25 -17.05 -5.54
N LYS A 104 16.67 -16.93 -6.80
CA LYS A 104 16.06 -16.05 -7.80
C LYS A 104 14.60 -16.44 -8.04
N ASP A 105 14.35 -17.74 -8.25
CA ASP A 105 13.01 -18.27 -8.48
C ASP A 105 12.10 -18.08 -7.26
N LEU A 106 12.57 -18.31 -6.04
CA LEU A 106 11.82 -18.03 -4.82
C LEU A 106 11.55 -16.54 -4.59
N ARG A 107 12.47 -15.64 -4.98
CA ARG A 107 12.22 -14.20 -4.97
C ARG A 107 11.12 -13.82 -5.96
N GLN A 108 11.14 -14.36 -7.17
CA GLN A 108 10.08 -14.15 -8.16
C GLN A 108 8.73 -14.69 -7.67
N PHE A 109 8.73 -15.86 -7.04
CA PHE A 109 7.52 -16.41 -6.43
C PHE A 109 6.98 -15.50 -5.32
N ARG A 110 7.83 -15.02 -4.41
CA ARG A 110 7.45 -14.03 -3.37
C ARG A 110 6.85 -12.77 -3.97
N ASP A 111 7.48 -12.24 -5.04
CA ASP A 111 7.01 -11.04 -5.70
C ASP A 111 5.65 -11.27 -6.37
N LYS A 112 5.39 -12.46 -6.92
CA LYS A 112 4.07 -12.85 -7.44
C LYS A 112 3.02 -12.90 -6.34
N VAL A 113 3.29 -13.56 -5.22
CA VAL A 113 2.39 -13.60 -4.05
C VAL A 113 2.03 -12.18 -3.61
N ARG A 114 3.03 -11.28 -3.55
CA ARG A 114 2.80 -9.88 -3.22
C ARG A 114 1.92 -9.16 -4.25
N GLN A 115 2.09 -9.41 -5.54
CA GLN A 115 1.24 -8.81 -6.58
C GLN A 115 -0.21 -9.29 -6.49
N ASP A 116 -0.43 -10.56 -6.17
CA ASP A 116 -1.76 -11.12 -5.95
C ASP A 116 -2.46 -10.44 -4.75
N ARG A 117 -1.74 -10.24 -3.63
CA ARG A 117 -2.23 -9.48 -2.46
C ARG A 117 -2.55 -8.02 -2.80
N ILE A 118 -1.67 -7.35 -3.55
CA ILE A 118 -1.90 -5.97 -4.03
C ILE A 118 -3.21 -5.89 -4.83
N SER A 119 -3.41 -6.82 -5.76
CA SER A 119 -4.61 -6.87 -6.59
C SER A 119 -5.87 -7.11 -5.74
N PHE A 120 -5.79 -7.99 -4.75
CA PHE A 120 -6.86 -8.27 -3.81
C PHE A 120 -7.18 -7.03 -2.96
N VAL A 121 -6.18 -6.39 -2.34
CA VAL A 121 -6.38 -5.18 -1.52
C VAL A 121 -6.99 -4.05 -2.33
N LYS A 122 -6.52 -3.82 -3.56
CA LYS A 122 -7.13 -2.84 -4.47
C LYS A 122 -8.63 -3.09 -4.69
N LYS A 123 -9.02 -4.35 -4.82
CA LYS A 123 -10.43 -4.72 -5.02
C LYS A 123 -11.27 -4.44 -3.77
N ILE A 124 -10.82 -4.85 -2.59
CA ILE A 124 -11.61 -4.71 -1.35
C ILE A 124 -11.60 -3.29 -0.78
N SER A 125 -10.61 -2.49 -1.10
CA SER A 125 -10.49 -1.09 -0.66
C SER A 125 -11.20 -0.10 -1.57
N GLN A 126 -11.74 -0.55 -2.70
CA GLN A 126 -12.44 0.30 -3.65
C GLN A 126 -13.59 1.06 -2.97
N GLY A 127 -13.64 2.37 -3.14
CA GLY A 127 -14.65 3.25 -2.52
C GLY A 127 -14.33 3.71 -1.08
N ARG A 128 -13.24 3.22 -0.46
CA ARG A 128 -12.79 3.68 0.86
C ARG A 128 -11.56 4.57 0.82
N LEU A 129 -10.67 4.34 -0.13
CA LEU A 129 -9.42 5.08 -0.21
C LEU A 129 -9.67 6.50 -0.69
N SER A 130 -9.12 7.44 0.04
CA SER A 130 -9.04 8.84 -0.35
C SER A 130 -7.73 9.05 -1.09
N GLY A 131 -7.83 9.17 -2.41
CA GLY A 131 -6.69 9.54 -3.23
C GLY A 131 -5.92 8.40 -3.87
N ASP A 132 -5.51 8.66 -5.08
CA ASP A 132 -4.82 7.74 -5.99
C ASP A 132 -3.30 7.74 -5.82
N THR A 133 -2.78 7.95 -4.63
CA THR A 133 -1.35 8.24 -4.46
C THR A 133 -0.53 7.05 -4.03
N PHE A 134 -1.15 6.04 -3.41
CA PHE A 134 -0.51 4.80 -3.00
C PHE A 134 -1.48 3.63 -3.11
N ILE A 135 -0.95 2.42 -3.34
CA ILE A 135 -1.72 1.15 -3.40
C ILE A 135 -2.54 0.97 -2.13
N VAL A 136 -1.94 1.23 -0.98
CA VAL A 136 -2.58 1.47 0.30
C VAL A 136 -2.20 2.85 0.77
N GLY A 137 -3.16 3.60 1.27
CA GLY A 137 -2.97 5.00 1.61
C GLY A 137 -3.95 5.47 2.67
N VAL A 138 -4.29 6.74 2.63
CA VAL A 138 -5.29 7.32 3.54
C VAL A 138 -6.62 6.60 3.39
N GLY A 139 -7.17 6.10 4.49
CA GLY A 139 -8.40 5.29 4.53
C GLY A 139 -8.17 3.78 4.51
N SER A 140 -6.96 3.29 4.22
CA SER A 140 -6.62 1.88 4.34
C SER A 140 -6.65 1.42 5.79
N THR A 141 -7.03 0.16 6.02
CA THR A 141 -6.85 -0.47 7.31
C THR A 141 -5.36 -0.77 7.56
N TRP A 142 -4.96 -0.95 8.80
CA TRP A 142 -3.61 -1.37 9.16
C TRP A 142 -3.27 -2.76 8.63
N GLN A 143 -4.28 -3.61 8.52
CA GLN A 143 -4.18 -4.94 7.96
C GLN A 143 -3.85 -4.90 6.47
N GLU A 144 -4.51 -4.03 5.71
CA GLU A 144 -4.21 -3.82 4.28
C GLU A 144 -2.77 -3.33 4.05
N VAL A 145 -2.28 -2.43 4.91
CA VAL A 145 -0.87 -1.99 4.86
C VAL A 145 0.07 -3.18 5.03
N GLU A 146 -0.18 -4.03 6.01
CA GLU A 146 0.67 -5.20 6.28
C GLU A 146 0.53 -6.29 5.21
N MET A 147 -0.66 -6.51 4.63
CA MET A 147 -0.84 -7.43 3.51
C MET A 147 0.02 -7.05 2.31
N VAL A 148 0.17 -5.75 2.04
CA VAL A 148 0.92 -5.25 0.87
C VAL A 148 2.41 -5.12 1.16
N TYR A 149 2.80 -4.58 2.33
CA TYR A 149 4.20 -4.28 2.64
C TYR A 149 4.87 -5.31 3.56
N GLY A 150 4.09 -6.26 4.10
CA GLY A 150 4.58 -7.22 5.09
C GLY A 150 4.70 -6.60 6.49
N LYS A 151 5.44 -7.27 7.38
CA LYS A 151 5.68 -6.78 8.74
C LYS A 151 6.48 -5.47 8.71
N PRO A 152 6.05 -4.40 9.42
CA PRO A 152 6.78 -3.15 9.47
C PRO A 152 8.16 -3.33 10.15
N GLU A 153 9.13 -2.51 9.74
CA GLU A 153 10.47 -2.47 10.36
C GLU A 153 10.39 -2.00 11.82
N SER A 154 9.51 -1.03 12.06
CA SER A 154 9.17 -0.60 13.41
C SER A 154 7.70 -0.17 13.51
N THR A 155 7.17 -0.27 14.72
CA THR A 155 5.86 0.25 15.08
C THR A 155 6.01 1.29 16.17
N GLY A 156 5.12 2.28 16.17
CA GLY A 156 5.12 3.33 17.17
C GLY A 156 3.73 3.87 17.41
N ASN A 157 3.67 4.82 18.33
CA ASN A 157 2.51 5.66 18.57
C ASN A 157 2.99 7.08 18.86
N GLN A 158 2.35 8.05 18.29
CA GLN A 158 2.62 9.46 18.59
C GLN A 158 1.93 9.89 19.90
N PHE A 159 0.74 9.32 20.14
CA PHE A 159 -0.07 9.53 21.33
C PHE A 159 -0.71 8.20 21.74
N PRO A 160 -1.17 8.04 22.99
CA PRO A 160 -1.95 6.87 23.41
C PRO A 160 -3.14 6.61 22.47
N GLY A 161 -3.27 5.36 21.98
CA GLY A 161 -4.32 4.96 21.05
C GLY A 161 -4.04 5.24 19.57
N THR A 162 -3.00 6.00 19.23
CA THR A 162 -2.55 6.18 17.85
C THR A 162 -1.63 5.04 17.41
N LYS A 163 -1.40 4.93 16.10
CA LYS A 163 -0.60 3.86 15.51
C LYS A 163 0.29 4.39 14.40
N GLN A 164 1.49 3.85 14.31
CA GLN A 164 2.46 4.17 13.27
C GLN A 164 3.11 2.88 12.77
N TYR A 165 3.22 2.72 11.45
CA TYR A 165 4.02 1.69 10.80
C TYR A 165 5.11 2.34 9.97
N VAL A 166 6.35 1.89 10.16
CA VAL A 166 7.52 2.37 9.43
C VAL A 166 8.07 1.25 8.57
N TYR A 167 8.26 1.56 7.30
CA TYR A 167 8.92 0.74 6.28
C TYR A 167 10.05 1.53 5.65
N LYS A 168 10.96 0.85 4.95
CA LYS A 168 12.06 1.51 4.26
C LYS A 168 11.55 2.55 3.23
N GLY A 169 11.60 3.81 3.64
CA GLY A 169 11.19 4.94 2.80
C GLY A 169 9.70 5.24 2.78
N LEU A 170 8.88 4.54 3.57
CA LEU A 170 7.46 4.81 3.77
C LEU A 170 7.11 4.81 5.25
N LYS A 171 6.21 5.71 5.63
CA LYS A 171 5.63 5.78 6.97
C LYS A 171 4.13 5.97 6.85
N PHE A 172 3.38 5.15 7.58
CA PHE A 172 1.93 5.23 7.72
C PHE A 172 1.60 5.65 9.14
N GLU A 173 0.71 6.61 9.29
CA GLU A 173 0.38 7.19 10.59
C GLU A 173 -1.12 7.38 10.74
N ASP A 174 -1.55 7.26 11.97
CA ASP A 174 -2.84 7.70 12.43
C ASP A 174 -2.64 9.05 13.14
N ILE A 175 -2.83 10.12 12.39
CA ILE A 175 -2.69 11.48 12.89
C ILE A 175 -4.04 11.98 13.34
N ILE A 176 -4.11 12.39 14.60
CA ILE A 176 -5.27 13.11 15.11
C ILE A 176 -5.08 14.57 14.70
N GLY A 177 -5.75 14.98 13.61
CA GLY A 177 -5.54 16.30 13.01
C GLY A 177 -5.78 17.48 13.96
N GLY A 178 -5.01 18.56 13.76
CA GLY A 178 -5.29 19.87 14.31
C GLY A 178 -4.70 20.19 15.68
N GLY A 179 -3.62 19.56 16.11
CA GLY A 179 -2.93 19.88 17.37
C GLY A 179 -2.93 18.71 18.37
N VAL A 180 -2.44 18.95 19.59
CA VAL A 180 -2.44 17.93 20.65
C VAL A 180 -3.89 17.64 21.05
N PRO A 181 -4.38 16.38 20.85
CA PRO A 181 -5.76 16.05 21.18
C PRO A 181 -6.01 16.16 22.69
N SER A 182 -7.25 16.54 23.09
CA SER A 182 -7.60 16.51 24.51
C SER A 182 -7.51 15.07 25.06
N PRO A 183 -7.18 14.90 26.35
CA PRO A 183 -7.13 13.57 26.97
C PRO A 183 -8.42 12.75 26.80
N GLU A 184 -9.58 13.41 26.77
CA GLU A 184 -10.88 12.77 26.54
C GLU A 184 -11.04 12.26 25.10
N ARG A 185 -10.54 13.02 24.12
CA ARG A 185 -10.52 12.61 22.71
C ARG A 185 -9.59 11.43 22.53
N LEU A 186 -8.41 11.43 23.15
CA LEU A 186 -7.46 10.32 23.12
C LEU A 186 -8.02 9.04 23.73
N LYS A 187 -8.75 9.12 24.86
CA LYS A 187 -9.37 7.96 25.50
C LYS A 187 -10.41 7.27 24.61
N LYS A 188 -11.08 8.02 23.74
CA LYS A 188 -12.09 7.52 22.80
C LYS A 188 -11.54 7.16 21.43
N TRP A 189 -10.27 7.51 21.18
CA TRP A 189 -9.64 7.29 19.88
C TRP A 189 -9.27 5.82 19.70
N VAL A 190 -9.74 5.25 18.61
CA VAL A 190 -9.34 3.90 18.17
C VAL A 190 -8.80 4.02 16.76
N SER A 191 -7.52 3.77 16.62
CA SER A 191 -6.86 3.74 15.32
C SER A 191 -7.35 2.56 14.48
N ARG A 192 -8.17 2.82 13.48
CA ARG A 192 -8.71 1.80 12.57
C ARG A 192 -8.12 1.87 11.17
N THR A 193 -7.85 3.08 10.71
CA THR A 193 -7.37 3.35 9.35
C THR A 193 -6.21 4.33 9.36
N VAL A 194 -5.42 4.27 8.32
CA VAL A 194 -4.35 5.22 8.03
C VAL A 194 -4.94 6.60 7.77
N GLN A 195 -4.37 7.62 8.38
CA GLN A 195 -4.73 9.03 8.22
C GLN A 195 -3.66 9.82 7.43
N SER A 196 -2.43 9.33 7.44
CA SER A 196 -1.32 9.94 6.71
C SER A 196 -0.34 8.92 6.19
N VAL A 197 0.19 9.19 4.99
CA VAL A 197 1.29 8.43 4.39
C VAL A 197 2.41 9.39 4.04
N THR A 198 3.62 9.10 4.52
CA THR A 198 4.83 9.88 4.23
C THR A 198 5.81 9.02 3.44
N MET A 199 6.25 9.51 2.30
CA MET A 199 7.31 8.91 1.48
C MET A 199 8.59 9.74 1.58
N THR A 200 9.70 9.05 1.89
CA THR A 200 11.06 9.62 1.97
C THR A 200 12.09 8.79 1.21
N GLY A 201 11.73 7.58 0.79
CA GLY A 201 12.64 6.64 0.12
C GLY A 201 12.68 6.82 -1.38
N LYS A 202 13.88 6.90 -1.96
CA LYS A 202 14.08 6.95 -3.42
C LYS A 202 13.66 5.67 -4.16
N ASN A 203 13.54 4.57 -3.43
CA ASN A 203 13.11 3.26 -3.93
C ASN A 203 11.59 3.09 -3.93
N VAL A 204 10.86 4.12 -3.53
CA VAL A 204 9.39 4.13 -3.51
C VAL A 204 8.88 5.10 -4.57
N THR A 205 7.86 4.68 -5.29
CA THR A 205 7.14 5.51 -6.26
C THR A 205 5.69 5.58 -5.84
N SER A 206 5.11 6.79 -5.80
CA SER A 206 3.67 6.93 -5.61
C SER A 206 2.90 6.39 -6.82
N ASP A 207 1.62 6.04 -6.66
CA ASP A 207 0.77 5.62 -7.80
C ASP A 207 0.61 6.72 -8.86
N ALA A 208 0.88 7.98 -8.48
CA ALA A 208 0.97 9.10 -9.42
C ALA A 208 2.23 9.08 -10.28
N GLY A 209 3.24 8.26 -9.94
CA GLY A 209 4.52 8.22 -10.61
C GLY A 209 5.56 9.20 -10.04
N VAL A 210 5.31 9.79 -8.87
CA VAL A 210 6.25 10.69 -8.20
C VAL A 210 7.26 9.89 -7.39
N THR A 211 8.55 10.26 -7.50
CA THR A 211 9.64 9.68 -6.73
C THR A 211 10.44 10.75 -5.99
N ILE A 212 11.03 10.39 -4.85
CA ILE A 212 11.96 11.26 -4.12
C ILE A 212 13.20 11.56 -4.97
N GLY A 213 13.60 12.84 -4.99
CA GLY A 213 14.72 13.34 -5.79
C GLY A 213 14.31 13.98 -7.12
N MET A 214 13.05 13.88 -7.54
CA MET A 214 12.53 14.64 -8.68
C MET A 214 12.65 16.14 -8.43
N THR A 215 12.89 16.91 -9.50
CA THR A 215 12.79 18.37 -9.46
C THR A 215 11.32 18.78 -9.33
N ARG A 216 11.10 20.04 -8.93
CA ARG A 216 9.75 20.60 -8.80
C ARG A 216 8.96 20.48 -10.10
N ASP A 217 9.56 20.86 -11.23
CA ASP A 217 8.91 20.82 -12.55
C ASP A 217 8.55 19.38 -12.95
N GLN A 218 9.43 18.41 -12.66
CA GLN A 218 9.15 16.99 -12.89
C GLN A 218 7.94 16.51 -12.08
N VAL A 219 7.89 16.84 -10.78
CA VAL A 219 6.76 16.49 -9.92
C VAL A 219 5.46 17.10 -10.43
N TYR A 220 5.47 18.40 -10.77
CA TYR A 220 4.29 19.10 -11.28
C TYR A 220 3.82 18.54 -12.61
N LYS A 221 4.75 18.21 -13.52
CA LYS A 221 4.41 17.59 -14.80
C LYS A 221 3.70 16.26 -14.61
N VAL A 222 4.20 15.42 -13.70
CA VAL A 222 3.61 14.10 -13.39
C VAL A 222 2.23 14.25 -12.76
N LEU A 223 2.10 15.07 -11.71
CA LEU A 223 0.84 15.30 -11.02
C LEU A 223 -0.20 15.90 -11.94
N LYS A 224 0.17 16.96 -12.70
CA LYS A 224 -0.72 17.62 -13.66
C LYS A 224 -1.25 16.66 -14.73
N ALA A 225 -0.37 15.82 -15.30
CA ALA A 225 -0.77 14.82 -16.29
C ALA A 225 -1.77 13.78 -15.73
N LYS A 226 -1.60 13.36 -14.48
CA LYS A 226 -2.49 12.40 -13.84
C LYS A 226 -3.84 13.01 -13.50
N TYR A 227 -3.86 14.18 -12.89
CA TYR A 227 -5.10 14.83 -12.42
C TYR A 227 -5.94 15.38 -13.56
N VAL A 228 -5.33 15.92 -14.62
CA VAL A 228 -6.06 16.34 -15.82
C VAL A 228 -6.75 15.17 -16.52
N LYS A 229 -6.13 13.97 -16.57
CA LYS A 229 -6.73 12.77 -17.16
C LYS A 229 -7.95 12.24 -16.40
N LYS A 230 -8.08 12.55 -15.12
CA LYS A 230 -9.17 12.05 -14.27
C LYS A 230 -10.33 13.03 -14.08
N ASN A 231 -10.37 14.14 -14.83
CA ASN A 231 -11.32 15.25 -14.61
C ASN A 231 -11.27 15.84 -13.19
N SER A 232 -10.24 15.56 -12.43
CA SER A 232 -10.01 16.16 -11.13
C SER A 232 -9.46 17.57 -11.35
N ARG A 233 -10.21 18.58 -10.91
CA ARG A 233 -9.86 19.99 -11.02
C ARG A 233 -8.78 20.35 -10.01
N LEU A 234 -7.51 20.09 -10.33
CA LEU A 234 -6.43 20.88 -9.73
C LEU A 234 -6.57 22.30 -10.28
N THR A 235 -7.20 23.19 -9.54
CA THR A 235 -7.26 24.58 -9.95
C THR A 235 -5.86 25.18 -9.88
N THR A 236 -5.52 26.04 -10.85
CA THR A 236 -4.21 26.72 -10.91
C THR A 236 -3.94 27.62 -9.69
N ASN A 237 -4.92 27.90 -8.84
CA ASN A 237 -4.80 28.65 -7.59
C ASN A 237 -4.16 27.82 -6.46
N GLU A 238 -4.32 26.51 -6.47
CA GLU A 238 -3.77 25.59 -5.45
C GLU A 238 -2.26 25.37 -5.62
N LEU A 239 -1.75 25.54 -6.84
CA LEU A 239 -0.31 25.51 -7.14
C LEU A 239 0.46 26.72 -6.59
N LYS A 240 -0.22 27.76 -6.08
CA LYS A 240 0.42 29.01 -5.62
C LYS A 240 0.70 29.07 -4.12
N ALA A 241 0.19 28.15 -3.32
CA ALA A 241 0.41 28.13 -1.88
C ALA A 241 1.80 27.57 -1.53
N GLU A 242 2.84 28.29 -1.93
CA GLU A 242 4.20 28.00 -1.48
C GLU A 242 4.47 28.64 -0.13
N ARG A 243 4.66 27.80 0.87
CA ARG A 243 5.23 28.24 2.15
C ARG A 243 6.71 27.86 2.18
N THR A 244 7.58 28.87 2.16
CA THR A 244 8.98 28.69 2.50
C THR A 244 9.09 28.60 4.01
N ASN A 245 9.39 27.42 4.55
CA ASN A 245 9.69 27.26 5.96
C ASN A 245 11.21 27.11 6.12
N LYS A 246 11.89 28.24 6.38
CA LYS A 246 13.35 28.28 6.56
C LYS A 246 13.81 27.54 7.84
N SER A 247 12.93 27.37 8.83
CA SER A 247 13.28 26.79 10.13
C SER A 247 13.63 25.30 10.05
N ASP A 248 13.06 24.55 9.09
CA ASP A 248 13.25 23.11 8.97
C ASP A 248 14.28 22.71 7.90
N GLY A 249 14.96 23.69 7.30
CA GLY A 249 15.97 23.47 6.26
C GLY A 249 15.38 23.07 4.90
N PHE A 250 14.10 23.35 4.66
CA PHE A 250 13.45 23.16 3.36
C PHE A 250 13.53 24.44 2.53
N ASP A 251 13.77 24.30 1.22
CA ASP A 251 13.80 25.42 0.28
C ASP A 251 12.37 25.86 -0.06
N ALA A 252 11.44 24.90 -0.14
CA ALA A 252 10.04 25.14 -0.46
C ALA A 252 9.16 24.00 0.07
N VAL A 253 7.99 24.35 0.56
CA VAL A 253 6.89 23.43 0.88
C VAL A 253 5.71 23.82 0.02
N THR A 254 5.23 22.90 -0.81
CA THR A 254 4.03 23.12 -1.61
C THR A 254 2.90 22.28 -1.04
N GLN A 255 1.84 22.90 -0.63
CA GLN A 255 0.61 22.25 -0.21
C GLN A 255 -0.39 22.30 -1.37
N PHE A 256 -0.91 21.14 -1.74
CA PHE A 256 -2.05 21.01 -2.62
C PHE A 256 -3.24 20.59 -1.77
N ALA A 257 -4.28 21.44 -1.72
CA ALA A 257 -5.60 20.94 -1.39
C ALA A 257 -6.13 20.23 -2.63
N MET A 258 -6.37 18.93 -2.51
CA MET A 258 -6.95 18.15 -3.59
C MET A 258 -8.46 18.39 -3.55
N GLU A 259 -8.94 19.37 -4.33
CA GLU A 259 -10.34 19.87 -4.45
C GLU A 259 -11.06 20.14 -3.12
N GLU A 260 -12.01 21.06 -3.11
CA GLU A 260 -12.85 21.42 -1.95
C GLU A 260 -13.58 20.19 -1.35
N THR A 261 -13.72 19.11 -2.12
CA THR A 261 -14.38 17.87 -1.76
C THR A 261 -13.43 16.73 -1.40
N ALA A 262 -12.11 16.85 -1.66
CA ALA A 262 -11.18 15.78 -1.34
C ALA A 262 -10.83 15.79 0.15
N PRO A 263 -11.02 14.67 0.86
CA PRO A 263 -10.81 14.61 2.30
C PRO A 263 -9.33 14.52 2.70
N TYR A 264 -8.40 14.93 1.84
CA TYR A 264 -6.96 14.87 2.13
C TYR A 264 -6.17 15.98 1.46
N ASN A 265 -5.04 16.31 2.06
CA ASN A 265 -4.04 17.24 1.55
C ASN A 265 -2.79 16.49 1.07
N LEU A 266 -2.17 17.02 0.04
CA LEU A 266 -0.87 16.60 -0.45
C LEU A 266 0.16 17.69 -0.12
N PHE A 267 1.22 17.31 0.59
CA PHE A 267 2.33 18.19 0.90
C PHE A 267 3.58 17.70 0.18
N LEU A 268 4.24 18.60 -0.53
CA LEU A 268 5.48 18.36 -1.25
C LEU A 268 6.58 19.23 -0.64
N GLU A 269 7.58 18.61 -0.06
CA GLU A 269 8.69 19.31 0.57
C GLU A 269 9.95 19.17 -0.27
N PHE A 270 10.53 20.28 -0.67
CA PHE A 270 11.72 20.33 -1.51
C PHE A 270 12.93 20.81 -0.70
N LYS A 271 14.09 20.19 -0.98
CA LYS A 271 15.39 20.57 -0.43
C LYS A 271 16.41 20.60 -1.55
N LYS A 272 17.13 21.72 -1.69
CA LYS A 272 18.06 21.96 -2.81
C LYS A 272 17.39 21.71 -4.18
N GLY A 273 16.16 22.23 -4.33
CA GLY A 273 15.37 22.13 -5.56
C GLY A 273 14.88 20.71 -5.91
N LYS A 274 15.05 19.72 -5.03
CA LYS A 274 14.61 18.34 -5.24
C LYS A 274 13.61 17.91 -4.19
N LEU A 275 12.63 17.10 -4.60
CA LEU A 275 11.65 16.51 -3.69
C LEU A 275 12.36 15.67 -2.64
N PHE A 276 12.16 16.03 -1.38
CA PHE A 276 12.73 15.38 -0.22
C PHE A 276 11.69 14.53 0.53
N ARG A 277 10.44 15.04 0.60
CA ARG A 277 9.34 14.35 1.27
C ARG A 277 8.02 14.60 0.55
N TYR A 278 7.23 13.55 0.45
CA TYR A 278 5.90 13.53 -0.15
C TYR A 278 4.91 13.00 0.90
N ILE A 279 3.93 13.79 1.26
CA ILE A 279 2.98 13.45 2.33
C ILE A 279 1.57 13.55 1.80
N VAL A 280 0.77 12.53 2.06
CA VAL A 280 -0.68 12.54 1.88
C VAL A 280 -1.32 12.41 3.26
N ALA A 281 -2.16 13.35 3.64
CA ALA A 281 -2.80 13.35 4.94
C ALA A 281 -4.28 13.70 4.83
N GLN A 282 -5.10 13.07 5.65
CA GLN A 282 -6.52 13.41 5.77
C GLN A 282 -6.67 14.81 6.37
N ASN A 283 -7.64 15.59 5.86
CA ASN A 283 -8.03 16.88 6.41
C ASN A 283 -8.70 16.76 7.78
#